data_93889231e397e152a00b614615cfe114
#
_entry.id   93889231e397e152a00b614615cfe114
#
_cell.length_a   1.000
_cell.length_b   1.000
_cell.length_c   1.000
_cell.angle_alpha   90.00
_cell.angle_beta   90.00
_cell.angle_gamma   90.00
#
_symmetry.space_group_name_H-M   'P 1'
#
loop_
_entity.id
_entity.type
_entity.pdbx_description
1 polymer ?
#
loop_
_entity_poly.entity_id
_entity_poly.type
_entity_poly.pdbx_seq_one_letter_code
_entity_poly.pdbx_strand_id
1 'polypeptide(L)'
;MQANEPLHLSLSRTVVLQYHQIDEFSRSLQFALNSTTGFASTLRGLKIYTNEERTRTFLAVQLDGAFNEKMLSILQPIDKVMHDYRLQKFYDPPSFHVSLLWCVGDHEELLNSKLKQLRELLEDQDTLQLSVNEIHCKSGKKDFTYKLK
;
A
#
# COMPACT_ATOMS: atom_id res chain seq x y z
N MET A 1 13.11 13.64 -8.42
CA MET A 1 12.27 12.48 -8.03
C MET A 1 11.75 11.77 -9.27
N GLN A 2 11.51 10.49 -9.16
CA GLN A 2 10.96 9.66 -10.23
C GLN A 2 9.51 9.30 -9.94
N ALA A 3 8.70 9.15 -11.00
CA ALA A 3 7.32 8.68 -10.83
C ALA A 3 7.30 7.22 -10.38
N ASN A 4 6.37 6.90 -9.50
CA ASN A 4 6.15 5.53 -9.04
C ASN A 4 5.05 4.90 -9.90
N GLU A 5 5.41 3.89 -10.69
CA GLU A 5 4.49 3.22 -11.60
C GLU A 5 4.65 1.70 -11.56
N PRO A 6 3.53 0.94 -11.60
CA PRO A 6 2.16 1.45 -11.50
C PRO A 6 1.84 1.96 -10.10
N LEU A 7 0.88 2.89 -10.00
CA LEU A 7 0.42 3.37 -8.70
C LEU A 7 -0.34 2.26 -7.98
N HIS A 8 -0.06 2.11 -6.69
CA HIS A 8 -0.71 1.08 -5.87
C HIS A 8 -0.71 1.48 -4.40
N LEU A 9 -1.63 0.89 -3.65
CA LEU A 9 -1.66 0.96 -2.19
C LEU A 9 -1.24 -0.41 -1.65
N SER A 10 -0.16 -0.44 -0.89
CA SER A 10 0.41 -1.69 -0.35
C SER A 10 -0.35 -2.16 0.87
N LEU A 11 -0.58 -3.47 0.94
CA LEU A 11 -1.23 -4.16 2.06
C LEU A 11 -0.30 -5.22 2.68
N SER A 12 0.92 -5.30 2.25
CA SER A 12 1.96 -6.12 2.88
C SER A 12 3.31 -5.42 2.76
N ARG A 13 4.23 -5.79 3.66
CA ARG A 13 5.64 -5.49 3.46
C ARG A 13 6.17 -6.34 2.32
N THR A 14 7.30 -5.94 1.75
CA THR A 14 8.02 -6.80 0.80
C THR A 14 8.59 -8.00 1.57
N VAL A 15 8.18 -9.19 1.18
CA VAL A 15 8.58 -10.44 1.83
C VAL A 15 9.14 -11.40 0.79
N VAL A 16 9.81 -12.44 1.26
CA VAL A 16 10.39 -13.48 0.40
C VAL A 16 9.61 -14.78 0.60
N LEU A 17 9.08 -15.32 -0.50
CA LEU A 17 8.48 -16.65 -0.55
C LEU A 17 9.42 -17.60 -1.30
N GLN A 18 9.45 -18.85 -0.88
CA GLN A 18 10.09 -19.90 -1.65
C GLN A 18 9.21 -20.20 -2.88
N TYR A 19 9.85 -20.52 -4.00
CA TYR A 19 9.14 -20.72 -5.27
C TYR A 19 8.00 -21.74 -5.16
N HIS A 20 8.21 -22.84 -4.43
CA HIS A 20 7.20 -23.88 -4.26
C HIS A 20 6.01 -23.45 -3.39
N GLN A 21 6.13 -22.33 -2.66
CA GLN A 21 5.06 -21.82 -1.81
C GLN A 21 4.13 -20.84 -2.52
N ILE A 22 4.53 -20.31 -3.68
CA ILE A 22 3.83 -19.18 -4.33
C ILE A 22 2.39 -19.53 -4.66
N ASP A 23 2.14 -20.65 -5.31
CA ASP A 23 0.78 -21.02 -5.74
C ASP A 23 -0.12 -21.35 -4.55
N GLU A 24 0.41 -22.00 -3.54
CA GLU A 24 -0.33 -22.29 -2.31
C GLU A 24 -0.67 -21.00 -1.54
N PHE A 25 0.31 -20.11 -1.42
CA PHE A 25 0.11 -18.80 -0.80
C PHE A 25 -0.98 -18.00 -1.53
N SER A 26 -0.95 -17.99 -2.86
CA SER A 26 -1.96 -17.33 -3.68
C SER A 26 -3.36 -17.89 -3.42
N ARG A 27 -3.49 -19.21 -3.34
CA ARG A 27 -4.78 -19.87 -3.04
C ARG A 27 -5.27 -19.50 -1.64
N SER A 28 -4.37 -19.41 -0.67
CA SER A 28 -4.71 -19.01 0.69
C SER A 28 -5.21 -17.57 0.74
N LEU A 29 -4.59 -16.66 -0.01
CA LEU A 29 -5.06 -15.27 -0.14
C LEU A 29 -6.44 -15.22 -0.80
N GLN A 30 -6.64 -15.96 -1.87
CA GLN A 30 -7.92 -16.00 -2.57
C GLN A 30 -9.04 -16.49 -1.64
N PHE A 31 -8.79 -17.54 -0.88
CA PHE A 31 -9.75 -18.08 0.07
C PHE A 31 -10.05 -17.06 1.19
N ALA A 32 -9.00 -16.41 1.73
CA ALA A 32 -9.15 -15.42 2.80
C ALA A 32 -9.95 -14.19 2.35
N LEU A 33 -9.87 -13.83 1.08
CA LEU A 33 -10.49 -12.63 0.52
C LEU A 33 -11.84 -12.89 -0.16
N ASN A 34 -12.29 -14.15 -0.26
CA ASN A 34 -13.46 -14.50 -1.08
C ASN A 34 -14.77 -13.87 -0.58
N SER A 35 -14.87 -13.54 0.69
CA SER A 35 -16.05 -12.89 1.28
C SER A 35 -15.84 -11.41 1.61
N THR A 36 -14.68 -10.87 1.25
CA THR A 36 -14.34 -9.47 1.53
C THR A 36 -15.05 -8.55 0.54
N THR A 37 -15.67 -7.50 1.06
CA THR A 37 -16.38 -6.51 0.25
C THR A 37 -15.46 -5.37 -0.16
N GLY A 38 -15.48 -5.05 -1.45
CA GLY A 38 -14.82 -3.84 -1.96
C GLY A 38 -15.57 -2.58 -1.58
N PHE A 39 -14.91 -1.44 -1.74
CA PHE A 39 -15.50 -0.15 -1.41
C PHE A 39 -14.84 0.98 -2.20
N ALA A 40 -15.58 2.08 -2.33
CA ALA A 40 -15.02 3.33 -2.87
C ALA A 40 -14.43 4.14 -1.72
N SER A 41 -13.25 4.70 -1.95
CA SER A 41 -12.54 5.47 -0.94
C SER A 41 -11.89 6.70 -1.53
N THR A 42 -11.33 7.52 -0.66
CA THR A 42 -10.66 8.76 -1.02
C THR A 42 -9.25 8.77 -0.44
N LEU A 43 -8.30 9.21 -1.24
CA LEU A 43 -6.95 9.53 -0.80
C LEU A 43 -6.87 11.03 -0.60
N ARG A 44 -6.33 11.48 0.54
CA ARG A 44 -6.24 12.89 0.87
C ARG A 44 -5.01 13.19 1.71
N GLY A 45 -4.30 14.25 1.33
CA GLY A 45 -3.18 14.76 2.09
C GLY A 45 -1.86 14.12 1.70
N LEU A 46 -0.87 14.96 1.48
CA LEU A 46 0.49 14.54 1.15
C LEU A 46 1.26 14.15 2.42
N LYS A 47 2.07 13.14 2.32
CA LYS A 47 3.00 12.73 3.37
C LYS A 47 4.29 12.21 2.76
N ILE A 48 5.38 12.41 3.51
CA ILE A 48 6.70 11.90 3.14
C ILE A 48 6.94 10.60 3.92
N TYR A 49 7.40 9.57 3.22
CA TYR A 49 7.77 8.28 3.80
C TYR A 49 9.19 7.93 3.40
N THR A 50 9.81 7.08 4.21
CA THR A 50 11.08 6.41 3.85
C THR A 50 10.86 4.91 3.95
N ASN A 51 11.67 4.13 3.20
CA ASN A 51 11.75 2.70 3.45
C ASN A 51 12.51 2.42 4.76
N GLU A 52 12.45 1.19 5.25
CA GLU A 52 13.04 0.82 6.53
C GLU A 52 14.55 1.09 6.58
N GLU A 53 15.26 0.82 5.48
CA GLU A 53 16.70 1.05 5.38
C GLU A 53 17.08 2.52 5.20
N ARG A 54 16.09 3.40 5.01
CA ARG A 54 16.27 4.84 4.75
C ARG A 54 17.13 5.13 3.54
N THR A 55 17.04 4.27 2.53
CA THR A 55 17.76 4.40 1.25
C THR A 55 16.92 5.06 0.17
N ARG A 56 15.60 5.20 0.40
CA ARG A 56 14.66 5.85 -0.51
C ARG A 56 13.67 6.70 0.24
N THR A 57 13.27 7.79 -0.38
CA THR A 57 12.25 8.70 0.14
C THR A 57 11.10 8.77 -0.85
N PHE A 58 9.87 8.81 -0.34
CA PHE A 58 8.66 8.77 -1.14
C PHE A 58 7.77 9.96 -0.80
N LEU A 59 7.19 10.56 -1.82
CA LEU A 59 6.06 11.49 -1.70
C LEU A 59 4.78 10.72 -1.99
N ALA A 60 3.87 10.69 -1.04
CA ALA A 60 2.68 9.87 -1.11
C ALA A 60 1.41 10.65 -0.77
N VAL A 61 0.27 10.10 -1.17
CA VAL A 61 -1.06 10.55 -0.75
C VAL A 61 -1.65 9.50 0.18
N GLN A 62 -2.15 9.94 1.33
CA GLN A 62 -2.68 9.03 2.36
C GLN A 62 -4.13 8.65 2.07
N LEU A 63 -4.52 7.45 2.51
CA LEU A 63 -5.94 7.09 2.59
C LEU A 63 -6.61 8.02 3.59
N ASP A 64 -7.77 8.59 3.22
CA ASP A 64 -8.59 9.38 4.15
C ASP A 64 -8.95 8.50 5.36
N GLY A 65 -8.73 9.03 6.57
CA GLY A 65 -8.93 8.30 7.82
C GLY A 65 -10.35 7.74 8.00
N ALA A 66 -11.34 8.34 7.34
CA ALA A 66 -12.71 7.83 7.34
C ALA A 66 -12.84 6.41 6.78
N PHE A 67 -11.86 5.96 5.97
CA PHE A 67 -11.86 4.63 5.33
C PHE A 67 -10.91 3.64 6.00
N ASN A 68 -10.24 3.99 7.08
CA ASN A 68 -9.27 3.13 7.75
C ASN A 68 -9.90 1.81 8.23
N GLU A 69 -11.07 1.85 8.83
CA GLU A 69 -11.73 0.63 9.30
C GLU A 69 -12.08 -0.33 8.16
N LYS A 70 -12.55 0.21 7.04
CA LYS A 70 -12.85 -0.60 5.85
C LYS A 70 -11.58 -1.22 5.28
N MET A 71 -10.48 -0.47 5.24
CA MET A 71 -9.20 -1.00 4.76
C MET A 71 -8.64 -2.04 5.73
N LEU A 72 -8.80 -1.85 7.04
CA LEU A 72 -8.41 -2.85 8.03
C LEU A 72 -9.17 -4.16 7.85
N SER A 73 -10.43 -4.12 7.45
CA SER A 73 -11.21 -5.32 7.18
C SER A 73 -10.65 -6.15 6.03
N ILE A 74 -9.93 -5.52 5.10
CA ILE A 74 -9.20 -6.20 4.03
C ILE A 74 -7.83 -6.66 4.53
N LEU A 75 -7.13 -5.81 5.28
CA LEU A 75 -5.79 -6.11 5.78
C LEU A 75 -5.77 -7.31 6.74
N GLN A 76 -6.75 -7.42 7.62
CA GLN A 76 -6.77 -8.47 8.65
C GLN A 76 -6.69 -9.90 8.07
N PRO A 77 -7.52 -10.29 7.08
CA PRO A 77 -7.36 -11.63 6.50
C PRO A 77 -6.03 -11.82 5.77
N ILE A 78 -5.48 -10.76 5.17
CA ILE A 78 -4.15 -10.82 4.54
C ILE A 78 -3.07 -11.04 5.61
N ASP A 79 -3.09 -10.28 6.70
CA ASP A 79 -2.14 -10.42 7.80
C ASP A 79 -2.19 -11.82 8.41
N LYS A 80 -3.39 -12.42 8.49
CA LYS A 80 -3.55 -13.79 8.98
C LYS A 80 -2.84 -14.78 8.07
N VAL A 81 -2.99 -14.65 6.75
CA VAL A 81 -2.27 -15.50 5.79
C VAL A 81 -0.76 -15.29 5.91
N MET A 82 -0.31 -14.04 6.02
CA MET A 82 1.11 -13.72 6.23
C MET A 82 1.64 -14.44 7.48
N HIS A 83 0.90 -14.36 8.59
CA HIS A 83 1.27 -15.03 9.84
C HIS A 83 1.33 -16.55 9.67
N ASP A 84 0.37 -17.16 9.00
CA ASP A 84 0.32 -18.60 8.75
C ASP A 84 1.53 -19.11 7.96
N TYR A 85 2.10 -18.27 7.10
CA TYR A 85 3.31 -18.55 6.33
C TYR A 85 4.59 -18.06 7.01
N ARG A 86 4.51 -17.62 8.27
CA ARG A 86 5.63 -17.10 9.09
C ARG A 86 6.30 -15.89 8.43
N LEU A 87 5.50 -15.08 7.75
CA LEU A 87 5.93 -13.81 7.16
C LEU A 87 5.56 -12.65 8.07
N GLN A 88 6.27 -11.52 7.93
CA GLN A 88 5.94 -10.32 8.68
C GLN A 88 4.55 -9.81 8.30
N LYS A 89 3.80 -9.40 9.31
CA LYS A 89 2.55 -8.67 9.10
C LYS A 89 2.82 -7.24 8.64
N PHE A 90 1.76 -6.56 8.22
CA PHE A 90 1.85 -5.14 7.88
C PHE A 90 2.24 -4.30 9.11
N TYR A 91 2.64 -3.05 8.87
CA TYR A 91 3.01 -2.12 9.94
C TYR A 91 1.86 -1.91 10.92
N ASP A 92 2.18 -1.75 12.21
CA ASP A 92 1.20 -1.48 13.25
C ASP A 92 1.70 -0.29 14.09
N PRO A 93 1.00 0.86 14.10
CA PRO A 93 -0.24 1.13 13.35
C PRO A 93 -0.02 1.24 11.84
N PRO A 94 -0.99 0.84 11.02
CA PRO A 94 -0.86 0.94 9.57
C PRO A 94 -1.02 2.39 9.10
N SER A 95 -0.29 2.73 8.03
CA SER A 95 -0.44 4.00 7.34
C SER A 95 -0.65 3.73 5.86
N PHE A 96 -1.91 3.67 5.45
CA PHE A 96 -2.28 3.35 4.07
C PHE A 96 -2.04 4.55 3.17
N HIS A 97 -1.33 4.33 2.06
CA HIS A 97 -0.98 5.41 1.14
C HIS A 97 -0.66 4.89 -0.25
N VAL A 98 -0.69 5.79 -1.21
CA VAL A 98 -0.21 5.56 -2.57
C VAL A 98 1.00 6.45 -2.80
N SER A 99 2.15 5.85 -3.07
CA SER A 99 3.37 6.59 -3.38
C SER A 99 3.32 7.11 -4.81
N LEU A 100 3.49 8.41 -4.99
CA LEU A 100 3.44 9.07 -6.28
C LEU A 100 4.83 9.22 -6.90
N LEU A 101 5.79 9.66 -6.10
CA LEU A 101 7.16 9.95 -6.50
C LEU A 101 8.14 9.37 -5.50
N TRP A 102 9.34 9.06 -5.97
CA TRP A 102 10.41 8.58 -5.10
C TRP A 102 11.77 9.09 -5.54
N CYS A 103 12.73 9.09 -4.62
CA CYS A 103 14.12 9.39 -4.91
C CYS A 103 15.04 8.55 -4.04
N VAL A 104 16.28 8.39 -4.48
CA VAL A 104 17.32 7.70 -3.74
C VAL A 104 17.77 8.57 -2.56
N GLY A 105 18.05 7.94 -1.44
CA GLY A 105 18.56 8.59 -0.23
C GLY A 105 17.47 8.96 0.76
N ASP A 106 17.90 9.38 1.94
CA ASP A 106 17.03 9.87 3.00
C ASP A 106 16.90 11.40 2.90
N HIS A 107 15.79 11.84 2.33
CA HIS A 107 15.47 13.26 2.17
C HIS A 107 14.21 13.64 2.95
N GLU A 108 13.83 12.86 3.96
CA GLU A 108 12.62 13.07 4.73
C GLU A 108 12.54 14.46 5.34
N GLU A 109 13.60 14.88 6.02
CA GLU A 109 13.63 16.19 6.68
C GLU A 109 13.51 17.33 5.68
N LEU A 110 14.29 17.28 4.58
CA LEU A 110 14.25 18.30 3.55
C LEU A 110 12.87 18.41 2.91
N LEU A 111 12.27 17.27 2.54
CA LEU A 111 10.98 17.26 1.87
C LEU A 111 9.84 17.66 2.81
N ASN A 112 9.92 17.28 4.09
CA ASN A 112 8.96 17.73 5.09
C ASN A 112 9.00 19.25 5.27
N SER A 113 10.17 19.87 5.18
CA SER A 113 10.32 21.33 5.27
C SER A 113 9.64 22.05 4.09
N LYS A 114 9.46 21.37 2.96
CA LYS A 114 8.82 21.89 1.76
C LYS A 114 7.38 21.40 1.56
N LEU A 115 6.87 20.59 2.47
CA LEU A 115 5.58 19.91 2.29
C LEU A 115 4.42 20.90 2.21
N LYS A 116 4.48 22.00 2.98
CA LYS A 116 3.47 23.07 2.90
C LYS A 116 3.39 23.68 1.51
N GLN A 117 4.55 23.98 0.92
CA GLN A 117 4.62 24.52 -0.45
C GLN A 117 4.07 23.54 -1.49
N LEU A 118 4.39 22.24 -1.33
CA LEU A 118 3.87 21.18 -2.20
C LEU A 118 2.34 21.07 -2.10
N ARG A 119 1.80 21.17 -0.89
CA ARG A 119 0.35 21.16 -0.67
C ARG A 119 -0.34 22.35 -1.34
N GLU A 120 0.25 23.53 -1.24
CA GLU A 120 -0.28 24.73 -1.88
C GLU A 120 -0.33 24.60 -3.41
N LEU A 121 0.68 23.97 -4.03
CA LEU A 121 0.72 23.72 -5.46
C LEU A 121 -0.35 22.73 -5.92
N LEU A 122 -0.81 21.84 -5.03
CA LEU A 122 -1.78 20.78 -5.32
C LEU A 122 -3.15 21.07 -4.71
N GLU A 123 -3.41 22.29 -4.28
CA GLU A 123 -4.58 22.66 -3.46
C GLU A 123 -5.91 22.15 -4.03
N ASP A 124 -6.08 22.21 -5.36
CA ASP A 124 -7.29 21.73 -6.03
C ASP A 124 -7.24 20.25 -6.44
N GLN A 125 -6.10 19.56 -6.19
CA GLN A 125 -5.86 18.20 -6.68
C GLN A 125 -5.30 17.29 -5.60
N ASP A 126 -5.44 17.66 -4.33
CA ASP A 126 -4.93 16.87 -3.19
C ASP A 126 -5.84 15.69 -2.84
N THR A 127 -6.97 15.55 -3.51
CA THR A 127 -7.95 14.49 -3.26
C THR A 127 -8.08 13.61 -4.50
N LEU A 128 -7.83 12.31 -4.32
CA LEU A 128 -7.94 11.30 -5.37
C LEU A 128 -8.97 10.25 -4.97
N GLN A 129 -9.70 9.74 -5.94
CA GLN A 129 -10.64 8.64 -5.73
C GLN A 129 -9.92 7.30 -5.91
N LEU A 130 -10.21 6.36 -5.01
CA LEU A 130 -9.68 5.01 -5.07
C LEU A 130 -10.82 4.00 -4.93
N SER A 131 -11.06 3.23 -5.97
CA SER A 131 -12.01 2.10 -5.92
C SER A 131 -11.24 0.85 -5.51
N VAL A 132 -11.57 0.31 -4.34
CA VAL A 132 -10.96 -0.91 -3.82
C VAL A 132 -11.88 -2.07 -4.20
N ASN A 133 -11.65 -2.67 -5.35
CA ASN A 133 -12.49 -3.74 -5.91
C ASN A 133 -11.71 -5.00 -6.24
N GLU A 134 -10.39 -4.95 -6.20
CA GLU A 134 -9.54 -6.12 -6.41
C GLU A 134 -8.20 -5.95 -5.70
N ILE A 135 -7.60 -7.07 -5.35
CA ILE A 135 -6.28 -7.14 -4.71
C ILE A 135 -5.33 -7.83 -5.67
N HIS A 136 -4.14 -7.28 -5.80
CA HIS A 136 -3.08 -7.83 -6.64
C HIS A 136 -1.95 -8.40 -5.78
N CYS A 137 -1.46 -9.56 -6.16
CA CYS A 137 -0.28 -10.18 -5.56
C CYS A 137 0.75 -10.43 -6.65
N LYS A 138 1.93 -9.87 -6.48
CA LYS A 138 3.04 -10.09 -7.41
C LYS A 138 4.15 -10.84 -6.69
N SER A 139 4.57 -11.96 -7.26
CA SER A 139 5.69 -12.75 -6.74
C SER A 139 6.61 -13.15 -7.90
N GLY A 140 7.71 -12.43 -8.02
CA GLY A 140 8.62 -12.59 -9.15
C GLY A 140 7.93 -12.26 -10.47
N LYS A 141 7.82 -13.25 -11.36
CA LYS A 141 7.13 -13.10 -12.66
C LYS A 141 5.66 -13.48 -12.61
N LYS A 142 5.18 -13.99 -11.47
CA LYS A 142 3.77 -14.39 -11.30
C LYS A 142 2.95 -13.25 -10.75
N ASP A 143 1.81 -12.99 -11.39
CA ASP A 143 0.83 -11.98 -10.98
C ASP A 143 -0.52 -12.67 -10.73
N PHE A 144 -1.12 -12.35 -9.59
CA PHE A 144 -2.42 -12.86 -9.20
C PHE A 144 -3.36 -11.70 -8.90
N THR A 145 -4.63 -11.85 -9.28
CA THR A 145 -5.65 -10.85 -9.01
C THR A 145 -6.83 -11.52 -8.31
N TYR A 146 -7.28 -10.94 -7.20
CA TYR A 146 -8.42 -11.42 -6.42
C TYR A 146 -9.51 -10.36 -6.44
N LYS A 147 -10.66 -10.67 -7.04
CA LYS A 147 -11.78 -9.74 -7.08
C LYS A 147 -12.52 -9.77 -5.75
N LEU A 148 -12.86 -8.58 -5.25
CA LEU A 148 -13.69 -8.41 -4.06
C LEU A 148 -15.17 -8.36 -4.44
N LYS A 149 -16.01 -8.63 -3.47
CA LYS A 149 -17.47 -8.57 -3.65
C LYS A 149 -17.99 -7.13 -3.67
#